data_e66a2e19cb20ff9c99dd1e79dabe8957
#
_entry.id   e66a2e19cb20ff9c99dd1e79dabe8957
#
_cell.length_a   1.000
_cell.length_b   1.000
_cell.length_c   1.000
_cell.angle_alpha   90.00
_cell.angle_beta   90.00
_cell.angle_gamma   90.00
#
_symmetry.space_group_name_H-M   'P 1'
#
loop_
_entity.id
_entity.type
_entity.pdbx_description
1 polymer ?
#
loop_
_entity_poly.entity_id
_entity_poly.type
_entity_poly.pdbx_seq_one_letter_code
_entity_poly.pdbx_strand_id
1 'polypeptide(L)'
;MDKERVQNNRPVVILVEPQLGENIGAVARAMLNCGLRELRLVRPRDGWPNPAAEAMASGAIEVLKSAEVFEQTKDAVWDLNRLFATTARQRDLAKKVVTPNEAAKLFFDTEFEGNNIGFLFGPERSGLVNDDIALADYVINVPLNPEFSSLNLAQAVLLVGYEWFQASLMQTKGSRKWGNSKLSTIGEREYFYKRLEQHLNEAGFLYPEE
;
A
#
# COMPACT_ATOMS: atom_id res chain seq x y z
N MET A 1 23.03 15.14 -6.82
CA MET A 1 21.67 14.70 -6.43
C MET A 1 21.60 13.22 -6.78
N ASP A 2 21.72 12.34 -5.79
CA ASP A 2 21.78 10.89 -6.01
C ASP A 2 20.43 10.36 -6.52
N LYS A 3 20.28 10.31 -7.84
CA LYS A 3 19.13 9.67 -8.50
C LYS A 3 19.01 8.19 -8.13
N GLU A 4 20.11 7.53 -7.77
CA GLU A 4 20.14 6.11 -7.37
C GLU A 4 19.47 5.84 -6.02
N ARG A 5 19.51 6.78 -5.06
CA ARG A 5 18.88 6.59 -3.74
C ARG A 5 17.35 6.64 -3.78
N VAL A 6 16.78 7.47 -4.66
CA VAL A 6 15.33 7.53 -4.87
C VAL A 6 14.83 6.29 -5.65
N GLN A 7 15.73 5.65 -6.43
CA GLN A 7 15.37 4.46 -7.19
C GLN A 7 15.18 3.22 -6.32
N ASN A 8 15.86 3.11 -5.18
CA ASN A 8 15.84 1.91 -4.33
C ASN A 8 14.78 1.95 -3.21
N ASN A 9 14.01 3.01 -3.03
CA ASN A 9 13.01 3.14 -1.96
C ASN A 9 11.70 3.73 -2.49
N ARG A 10 11.12 3.06 -3.49
CA ARG A 10 9.80 3.41 -4.02
C ARG A 10 8.73 2.56 -3.39
N PRO A 11 7.57 3.14 -3.05
CA PRO A 11 6.48 2.34 -2.52
C PRO A 11 5.92 1.37 -3.58
N VAL A 12 5.53 0.22 -3.09
CA VAL A 12 4.78 -0.79 -3.84
C VAL A 12 3.32 -0.38 -3.89
N VAL A 13 2.69 -0.41 -5.05
CA VAL A 13 1.24 -0.24 -5.19
C VAL A 13 0.58 -1.61 -5.24
N ILE A 14 -0.38 -1.84 -4.35
CA ILE A 14 -1.10 -3.11 -4.24
C ILE A 14 -2.58 -2.87 -4.49
N LEU A 15 -3.15 -3.54 -5.49
CA LEU A 15 -4.57 -3.48 -5.81
C LEU A 15 -5.24 -4.78 -5.37
N VAL A 16 -6.22 -4.68 -4.47
CA VAL A 16 -7.01 -5.82 -4.00
C VAL A 16 -8.29 -5.89 -4.80
N GLU A 17 -8.51 -7.03 -5.46
CA GLU A 17 -9.69 -7.33 -6.27
C GLU A 17 -10.09 -6.20 -7.24
N PRO A 18 -9.13 -5.63 -8.01
CA PRO A 18 -9.48 -4.61 -8.99
C PRO A 18 -10.50 -5.19 -9.98
N GLN A 19 -11.57 -4.42 -10.24
CA GLN A 19 -12.75 -4.96 -10.94
C GLN A 19 -12.65 -4.86 -12.45
N LEU A 20 -11.95 -3.84 -12.97
CA LEU A 20 -11.87 -3.54 -14.41
C LEU A 20 -10.41 -3.51 -14.85
N GLY A 21 -10.10 -4.20 -15.96
CA GLY A 21 -8.78 -4.15 -16.59
C GLY A 21 -8.38 -2.73 -16.96
N GLU A 22 -9.33 -1.92 -17.46
CA GLU A 22 -9.10 -0.52 -17.82
C GLU A 22 -8.60 0.30 -16.62
N ASN A 23 -9.13 0.03 -15.41
CA ASN A 23 -8.67 0.71 -14.21
C ASN A 23 -7.24 0.31 -13.85
N ILE A 24 -6.87 -0.98 -14.01
CA ILE A 24 -5.49 -1.44 -13.80
C ILE A 24 -4.53 -0.73 -14.76
N GLY A 25 -4.90 -0.62 -16.04
CA GLY A 25 -4.11 0.10 -17.04
C GLY A 25 -3.97 1.59 -16.71
N ALA A 26 -5.06 2.24 -16.30
CA ALA A 26 -5.03 3.63 -15.87
C ALA A 26 -4.20 3.83 -14.59
N VAL A 27 -4.23 2.87 -13.65
CA VAL A 27 -3.35 2.85 -12.46
C VAL A 27 -1.88 2.79 -12.88
N ALA A 28 -1.51 1.91 -13.81
CA ALA A 28 -0.13 1.82 -14.28
C ALA A 28 0.37 3.16 -14.84
N ARG A 29 -0.47 3.91 -15.56
CA ARG A 29 -0.14 5.28 -16.02
C ARG A 29 0.03 6.25 -14.86
N ALA A 30 -0.90 6.25 -13.90
CA ALA A 30 -0.82 7.11 -12.71
C ALA A 30 0.47 6.83 -11.91
N MET A 31 0.82 5.55 -11.75
CA MET A 31 2.06 5.12 -11.11
C MET A 31 3.28 5.67 -11.83
N LEU A 32 3.36 5.47 -13.15
CA LEU A 32 4.53 5.90 -13.92
C LEU A 32 4.68 7.43 -13.94
N ASN A 33 3.58 8.20 -13.96
CA ASN A 33 3.60 9.66 -13.82
C ASN A 33 4.26 10.11 -12.51
N CYS A 34 4.13 9.32 -11.45
CA CYS A 34 4.73 9.56 -10.15
C CYS A 34 6.06 8.80 -9.94
N GLY A 35 6.58 8.14 -10.96
CA GLY A 35 7.83 7.38 -10.88
C GLY A 35 7.72 6.06 -10.13
N LEU A 36 6.51 5.58 -9.82
CA LEU A 36 6.23 4.29 -9.20
C LEU A 36 6.26 3.19 -10.27
N ARG A 37 6.78 2.01 -9.95
CA ARG A 37 6.97 0.94 -10.93
C ARG A 37 6.51 -0.43 -10.44
N GLU A 38 6.51 -0.68 -9.14
CA GLU A 38 6.16 -1.97 -8.56
C GLU A 38 4.67 -2.06 -8.31
N LEU A 39 4.00 -2.94 -9.06
CA LEU A 39 2.56 -3.20 -8.99
C LEU A 39 2.32 -4.64 -8.54
N ARG A 40 1.49 -4.81 -7.52
CA ARG A 40 1.00 -6.11 -7.08
C ARG A 40 -0.52 -6.16 -7.22
N LEU A 41 -1.01 -7.27 -7.72
CA LEU A 41 -2.44 -7.52 -7.96
C LEU A 41 -2.88 -8.68 -7.07
N VAL A 42 -3.90 -8.48 -6.25
CA VAL A 42 -4.50 -9.54 -5.46
C VAL A 42 -5.84 -9.90 -6.09
N ARG A 43 -5.98 -11.12 -6.59
CA ARG A 43 -7.22 -11.63 -7.22
C ARG A 43 -7.89 -10.65 -8.18
N PRO A 44 -7.23 -10.19 -9.26
CA PRO A 44 -7.88 -9.33 -10.25
C PRO A 44 -9.09 -10.06 -10.84
N ARG A 45 -10.28 -9.44 -10.76
CA ARG A 45 -11.56 -10.09 -11.10
C ARG A 45 -11.62 -10.64 -12.52
N ASP A 46 -11.13 -9.85 -13.47
CA ASP A 46 -11.22 -10.20 -14.90
C ASP A 46 -9.98 -10.98 -15.37
N GLY A 47 -9.18 -11.51 -14.43
CA GLY A 47 -7.97 -12.28 -14.70
C GLY A 47 -6.76 -11.43 -15.06
N TRP A 48 -5.60 -12.11 -15.15
CA TRP A 48 -4.33 -11.51 -15.52
C TRP A 48 -3.48 -12.49 -16.33
N PRO A 49 -2.76 -12.08 -17.41
CA PRO A 49 -2.74 -10.73 -17.98
C PRO A 49 -4.09 -10.31 -18.61
N ASN A 50 -4.31 -8.99 -18.75
CA ASN A 50 -5.60 -8.45 -19.21
C ASN A 50 -5.42 -7.48 -20.39
N PRO A 51 -6.00 -7.78 -21.58
CA PRO A 51 -5.85 -6.94 -22.76
C PRO A 51 -6.43 -5.52 -22.61
N ALA A 52 -7.50 -5.34 -21.83
CA ALA A 52 -8.07 -4.03 -21.57
C ALA A 52 -7.12 -3.16 -20.70
N ALA A 53 -6.39 -3.79 -19.77
CA ALA A 53 -5.35 -3.12 -19.01
C ALA A 53 -4.20 -2.66 -19.92
N GLU A 54 -3.75 -3.52 -20.82
CA GLU A 54 -2.68 -3.17 -21.79
C GLU A 54 -3.10 -2.01 -22.71
N ALA A 55 -4.32 -2.05 -23.24
CA ALA A 55 -4.84 -1.01 -24.12
C ALA A 55 -4.93 0.36 -23.39
N MET A 56 -5.30 0.36 -22.09
CA MET A 56 -5.43 1.57 -21.31
C MET A 56 -4.09 2.08 -20.76
N ALA A 57 -3.09 1.23 -20.61
CA ALA A 57 -1.80 1.58 -20.02
C ALA A 57 -1.00 2.59 -20.86
N SER A 58 -1.26 2.69 -22.17
CA SER A 58 -0.51 3.57 -23.08
C SER A 58 1.00 3.29 -22.97
N GLY A 59 1.85 4.28 -22.62
CA GLY A 59 3.30 4.10 -22.45
C GLY A 59 3.72 3.38 -21.16
N ALA A 60 2.80 2.99 -20.27
CA ALA A 60 3.10 2.38 -18.97
C ALA A 60 3.04 0.84 -18.97
N ILE A 61 3.16 0.22 -20.14
CA ILE A 61 3.07 -1.24 -20.32
C ILE A 61 4.13 -2.01 -19.51
N GLU A 62 5.28 -1.40 -19.26
CA GLU A 62 6.35 -2.01 -18.45
C GLU A 62 5.92 -2.28 -17.00
N VAL A 63 5.07 -1.41 -16.42
CA VAL A 63 4.51 -1.61 -15.08
C VAL A 63 3.60 -2.84 -15.04
N LEU A 64 2.80 -3.03 -16.09
CA LEU A 64 1.92 -4.20 -16.21
C LEU A 64 2.70 -5.49 -16.41
N LYS A 65 3.76 -5.46 -17.25
CA LYS A 65 4.59 -6.65 -17.50
C LYS A 65 5.36 -7.14 -16.28
N SER A 66 5.71 -6.24 -15.37
CA SER A 66 6.39 -6.57 -14.11
C SER A 66 5.43 -6.78 -12.95
N ALA A 67 4.10 -6.68 -13.16
CA ALA A 67 3.13 -6.86 -12.11
C ALA A 67 3.09 -8.31 -11.60
N GLU A 68 3.12 -8.47 -10.29
CA GLU A 68 3.00 -9.76 -9.62
C GLU A 68 1.56 -10.01 -9.19
N VAL A 69 1.10 -11.26 -9.29
CA VAL A 69 -0.27 -11.66 -8.93
C VAL A 69 -0.24 -12.55 -7.70
N PHE A 70 -1.13 -12.28 -6.76
CA PHE A 70 -1.25 -12.98 -5.48
C PHE A 70 -2.69 -13.44 -5.25
N GLU A 71 -2.84 -14.57 -4.55
CA GLU A 71 -4.13 -15.10 -4.14
C GLU A 71 -4.65 -14.47 -2.84
N GLN A 72 -3.76 -13.94 -1.99
CA GLN A 72 -4.13 -13.37 -0.70
C GLN A 72 -3.39 -12.06 -0.46
N THR A 73 -4.08 -11.09 0.15
CA THR A 73 -3.49 -9.79 0.48
C THR A 73 -2.28 -9.93 1.39
N LYS A 74 -2.33 -10.84 2.36
CA LYS A 74 -1.20 -11.09 3.28
C LYS A 74 0.08 -11.49 2.55
N ASP A 75 -0.04 -12.27 1.47
CA ASP A 75 1.13 -12.72 0.71
C ASP A 75 1.72 -11.57 -0.12
N ALA A 76 0.83 -10.71 -0.64
CA ALA A 76 1.22 -9.53 -1.40
C ALA A 76 1.93 -8.43 -0.57
N VAL A 77 1.85 -8.51 0.76
CA VAL A 77 2.45 -7.50 1.66
C VAL A 77 3.51 -8.08 2.60
N TRP A 78 3.81 -9.38 2.46
CA TRP A 78 4.62 -10.15 3.42
C TRP A 78 6.02 -9.59 3.66
N ASP A 79 6.67 -9.11 2.62
CA ASP A 79 8.03 -8.56 2.60
C ASP A 79 8.09 -7.07 2.96
N LEU A 80 6.92 -6.42 3.13
CA LEU A 80 6.86 -5.00 3.44
C LEU A 80 7.08 -4.74 4.94
N ASN A 81 7.72 -3.62 5.25
CA ASN A 81 7.93 -3.17 6.62
C ASN A 81 6.81 -2.25 7.11
N ARG A 82 6.18 -1.51 6.18
CA ARG A 82 5.07 -0.60 6.45
C ARG A 82 4.02 -0.69 5.37
N LEU A 83 2.76 -0.60 5.77
CA LEU A 83 1.62 -0.64 4.88
C LEU A 83 0.66 0.49 5.20
N PHE A 84 0.27 1.23 4.17
CA PHE A 84 -0.76 2.26 4.23
C PHE A 84 -1.98 1.79 3.43
N ALA A 85 -3.12 1.61 4.07
CA ALA A 85 -4.37 1.22 3.42
C ALA A 85 -5.22 2.44 3.09
N THR A 86 -5.78 2.51 1.89
CA THR A 86 -6.67 3.62 1.51
C THR A 86 -8.12 3.28 1.80
N THR A 87 -8.88 4.24 2.35
CA THR A 87 -10.32 4.10 2.56
C THR A 87 -11.05 5.41 2.37
N ALA A 88 -12.23 5.35 1.74
CA ALA A 88 -13.18 6.46 1.69
C ALA A 88 -14.14 6.46 2.89
N ARG A 89 -14.23 5.37 3.65
CA ARG A 89 -15.16 5.23 4.75
C ARG A 89 -14.45 5.52 6.08
N GLN A 90 -15.03 6.43 6.87
CA GLN A 90 -14.68 6.51 8.29
C GLN A 90 -15.21 5.24 8.97
N ARG A 91 -14.31 4.43 9.47
CA ARG A 91 -14.61 3.24 10.27
C ARG A 91 -14.04 3.49 11.65
N ASP A 92 -14.67 2.92 12.67
CA ASP A 92 -14.13 2.87 14.05
C ASP A 92 -12.93 1.90 14.05
N LEU A 93 -11.85 2.33 13.45
CA LEU A 93 -10.60 1.57 13.39
C LEU A 93 -9.63 2.15 14.41
N ALA A 94 -9.04 1.28 15.23
CA ALA A 94 -7.95 1.63 16.13
C ALA A 94 -6.63 1.97 15.38
N LYS A 95 -6.71 2.42 14.13
CA LYS A 95 -5.59 2.78 13.25
C LYS A 95 -5.50 4.28 13.09
N LYS A 96 -4.29 4.81 13.05
CA LYS A 96 -4.07 6.23 12.79
C LYS A 96 -4.48 6.58 11.36
N VAL A 97 -5.40 7.51 11.23
CA VAL A 97 -5.85 8.04 9.93
C VAL A 97 -4.96 9.23 9.56
N VAL A 98 -4.51 9.25 8.32
CA VAL A 98 -3.64 10.29 7.75
C VAL A 98 -4.14 10.71 6.37
N THR A 99 -3.81 11.91 5.95
CA THR A 99 -4.00 12.37 4.57
C THR A 99 -2.89 11.84 3.66
N PRO A 100 -3.03 11.86 2.33
CA PRO A 100 -1.96 11.50 1.40
C PRO A 100 -0.66 12.29 1.65
N ASN A 101 -0.76 13.59 1.96
CA ASN A 101 0.39 14.44 2.27
C ASN A 101 1.09 14.03 3.57
N GLU A 102 0.32 13.70 4.61
CA GLU A 102 0.88 13.20 5.88
C GLU A 102 1.52 11.82 5.69
N ALA A 103 0.89 10.91 4.92
CA ALA A 103 1.46 9.62 4.56
C ALA A 103 2.78 9.77 3.82
N ALA A 104 2.85 10.71 2.86
CA ALA A 104 4.07 11.01 2.14
C ALA A 104 5.19 11.53 3.05
N LYS A 105 4.87 12.38 4.03
CA LYS A 105 5.84 12.84 5.04
C LYS A 105 6.34 11.70 5.92
N LEU A 106 5.44 10.84 6.38
CA LEU A 106 5.80 9.66 7.15
C LEU A 106 6.69 8.72 6.35
N PHE A 107 6.44 8.54 5.05
CA PHE A 107 7.28 7.71 4.18
C PHE A 107 8.76 8.14 4.21
N PHE A 108 8.99 9.43 4.25
CA PHE A 108 10.35 10.01 4.26
C PHE A 108 10.87 10.33 5.66
N ASP A 109 10.14 9.98 6.70
CA ASP A 109 10.67 10.06 8.06
C ASP A 109 11.88 9.13 8.20
N THR A 110 12.87 9.58 8.96
CA THR A 110 14.13 8.84 9.17
C THR A 110 13.92 7.46 9.77
N GLU A 111 12.79 7.23 10.46
CA GLU A 111 12.40 5.92 10.98
C GLU A 111 12.07 4.90 9.88
N PHE A 112 11.82 5.37 8.66
CA PHE A 112 11.39 4.52 7.53
C PHE A 112 12.48 4.37 6.46
N GLU A 113 13.67 4.95 6.66
CA GLU A 113 14.74 4.88 5.67
C GLU A 113 15.21 3.44 5.45
N GLY A 114 15.18 2.99 4.19
CA GLY A 114 15.61 1.64 3.79
C GLY A 114 14.55 0.55 4.00
N ASN A 115 13.31 0.91 4.34
CA ASN A 115 12.21 -0.04 4.51
C ASN A 115 11.39 -0.17 3.22
N ASN A 116 10.88 -1.38 2.98
CA ASN A 116 9.91 -1.64 1.94
C ASN A 116 8.53 -1.17 2.41
N ILE A 117 7.93 -0.24 1.68
CA ILE A 117 6.63 0.37 2.04
C ILE A 117 5.63 0.12 0.93
N GLY A 118 4.38 -0.15 1.27
CA GLY A 118 3.29 -0.36 0.33
C GLY A 118 2.10 0.56 0.54
N PHE A 119 1.40 0.85 -0.55
CA PHE A 119 0.09 1.50 -0.58
C PHE A 119 -0.95 0.49 -1.06
N LEU A 120 -1.93 0.19 -0.23
CA LEU A 120 -2.98 -0.79 -0.47
C LEU A 120 -4.28 -0.09 -0.88
N PHE A 121 -4.82 -0.49 -2.02
CA PHE A 121 -6.07 0.03 -2.59
C PHE A 121 -7.06 -1.10 -2.77
N GLY A 122 -8.30 -0.88 -2.38
CA GLY A 122 -9.38 -1.87 -2.48
C GLY A 122 -10.17 -1.81 -3.78
N PRO A 123 -11.11 -2.74 -3.95
CA PRO A 123 -12.02 -2.77 -5.08
C PRO A 123 -12.85 -1.49 -5.17
N GLU A 124 -13.14 -1.06 -6.40
CA GLU A 124 -13.77 0.23 -6.72
C GLU A 124 -15.12 0.43 -6.03
N ARG A 125 -15.92 -0.63 -5.89
CA ARG A 125 -17.28 -0.54 -5.34
C ARG A 125 -17.35 -0.67 -3.82
N SER A 126 -16.59 -1.56 -3.23
CA SER A 126 -16.68 -1.92 -1.81
C SER A 126 -15.56 -1.33 -0.95
N GLY A 127 -14.41 -0.99 -1.55
CA GLY A 127 -13.19 -0.67 -0.83
C GLY A 127 -12.62 -1.90 -0.11
N LEU A 128 -11.56 -1.70 0.66
CA LEU A 128 -10.92 -2.75 1.45
C LEU A 128 -11.85 -3.33 2.52
N VAL A 129 -11.75 -4.61 2.79
CA VAL A 129 -12.40 -5.25 3.94
C VAL A 129 -11.58 -5.04 5.22
N ASN A 130 -12.18 -5.33 6.38
CA ASN A 130 -11.52 -5.09 7.66
C ASN A 130 -10.22 -5.90 7.82
N ASP A 131 -10.19 -7.12 7.32
CA ASP A 131 -9.00 -7.99 7.38
C ASP A 131 -7.83 -7.40 6.58
N ASP A 132 -8.08 -6.81 5.40
CA ASP A 132 -7.05 -6.12 4.63
C ASP A 132 -6.53 -4.89 5.38
N ILE A 133 -7.44 -4.11 5.99
CA ILE A 133 -7.07 -2.90 6.74
C ILE A 133 -6.32 -3.27 8.03
N ALA A 134 -6.62 -4.43 8.63
CA ALA A 134 -5.93 -4.89 9.83
C ALA A 134 -4.42 -5.08 9.59
N LEU A 135 -4.00 -5.46 8.39
CA LEU A 135 -2.59 -5.58 8.01
C LEU A 135 -1.84 -4.24 7.95
N ALA A 136 -2.56 -3.13 7.74
CA ALA A 136 -1.95 -1.82 7.57
C ALA A 136 -1.51 -1.19 8.89
N ASP A 137 -0.45 -0.39 8.85
CA ASP A 137 0.00 0.43 9.97
C ASP A 137 -0.78 1.75 10.07
N TYR A 138 -1.17 2.30 8.92
CA TYR A 138 -1.88 3.57 8.77
C TYR A 138 -3.03 3.43 7.78
N VAL A 139 -4.02 4.29 7.96
CA VAL A 139 -5.15 4.43 7.02
C VAL A 139 -5.05 5.77 6.32
N ILE A 140 -4.96 5.78 5.00
CA ILE A 140 -5.03 7.00 4.20
C ILE A 140 -6.48 7.33 3.89
N ASN A 141 -6.92 8.51 4.30
CA ASN A 141 -8.18 9.10 3.89
C ASN A 141 -7.89 10.32 3.00
N VAL A 142 -8.38 10.30 1.77
CA VAL A 142 -8.28 11.43 0.84
C VAL A 142 -9.40 12.42 1.15
N PRO A 143 -9.10 13.65 1.57
CA PRO A 143 -10.13 14.65 1.80
C PRO A 143 -10.81 15.01 0.47
N LEU A 144 -12.10 14.75 0.37
CA LEU A 144 -12.93 15.00 -0.80
C LEU A 144 -14.17 15.80 -0.43
N ASN A 145 -14.91 16.27 -1.45
CA ASN A 145 -16.22 16.85 -1.25
C ASN A 145 -17.14 15.83 -0.54
N PRO A 146 -17.70 16.15 0.65
CA PRO A 146 -18.59 15.23 1.37
C PRO A 146 -19.82 14.79 0.56
N GLU A 147 -20.30 15.63 -0.36
CA GLU A 147 -21.43 15.31 -1.23
C GLU A 147 -21.05 14.36 -2.37
N PHE A 148 -19.74 14.23 -2.69
CA PHE A 148 -19.23 13.35 -3.73
C PHE A 148 -17.84 12.84 -3.39
N SER A 149 -17.79 11.82 -2.55
CA SER A 149 -16.54 11.25 -2.01
C SER A 149 -16.05 10.00 -2.74
N SER A 150 -16.68 9.64 -3.86
CA SER A 150 -16.26 8.49 -4.68
C SER A 150 -15.12 8.89 -5.62
N LEU A 151 -14.00 8.16 -5.54
CA LEU A 151 -12.88 8.27 -6.48
C LEU A 151 -12.79 7.03 -7.36
N ASN A 152 -12.44 7.23 -8.61
CA ASN A 152 -11.93 6.15 -9.45
C ASN A 152 -10.60 5.63 -8.87
N LEU A 153 -10.35 4.32 -9.03
CA LEU A 153 -9.15 3.67 -8.49
C LEU A 153 -7.84 4.35 -8.95
N ALA A 154 -7.73 4.67 -10.24
CA ALA A 154 -6.54 5.33 -10.78
C ALA A 154 -6.37 6.76 -10.27
N GLN A 155 -7.47 7.48 -10.01
CA GLN A 155 -7.43 8.80 -9.38
C GLN A 155 -6.92 8.71 -7.94
N ALA A 156 -7.38 7.72 -7.18
CA ALA A 156 -6.89 7.50 -5.82
C ALA A 156 -5.38 7.20 -5.79
N VAL A 157 -4.91 6.32 -6.68
CA VAL A 157 -3.49 6.01 -6.84
C VAL A 157 -2.70 7.24 -7.27
N LEU A 158 -3.24 8.05 -8.20
CA LEU A 158 -2.58 9.29 -8.63
C LEU A 158 -2.40 10.28 -7.49
N LEU A 159 -3.43 10.52 -6.67
CA LEU A 159 -3.34 11.46 -5.55
C LEU A 159 -2.31 11.04 -4.51
N VAL A 160 -2.33 9.76 -4.11
CA VAL A 160 -1.35 9.22 -3.14
C VAL A 160 0.06 9.23 -3.73
N GLY A 161 0.20 8.78 -4.97
CA GLY A 161 1.48 8.76 -5.68
C GLY A 161 2.06 10.14 -5.93
N TYR A 162 1.21 11.13 -6.23
CA TYR A 162 1.62 12.51 -6.45
C TYR A 162 2.19 13.16 -5.17
N GLU A 163 1.51 12.98 -4.03
CA GLU A 163 2.01 13.50 -2.75
C GLU A 163 3.34 12.84 -2.37
N TRP A 164 3.47 11.53 -2.57
CA TRP A 164 4.74 10.84 -2.41
C TRP A 164 5.82 11.43 -3.34
N PHE A 165 5.49 11.64 -4.63
CA PHE A 165 6.44 12.20 -5.60
C PHE A 165 6.87 13.60 -5.21
N GLN A 166 5.94 14.49 -4.80
CA GLN A 166 6.25 15.83 -4.33
C GLN A 166 7.19 15.80 -3.11
N ALA A 167 6.89 14.95 -2.13
CA ALA A 167 7.74 14.80 -0.95
C ALA A 167 9.14 14.27 -1.31
N SER A 168 9.24 13.37 -2.29
CA SER A 168 10.52 12.84 -2.77
C SER A 168 11.43 13.91 -3.39
N LEU A 169 10.83 14.93 -4.01
CA LEU A 169 11.58 16.07 -4.58
C LEU A 169 12.11 17.03 -3.51
N MET A 170 11.44 17.09 -2.35
CA MET A 170 11.77 18.00 -1.26
C MET A 170 12.78 17.43 -0.26
N GLN A 171 13.18 16.17 -0.41
CA GLN A 171 14.14 15.54 0.53
C GLN A 171 15.49 16.23 0.52
N THR A 172 15.79 16.96 1.59
CA THR A 172 17.13 17.39 1.94
C THR A 172 17.73 16.39 2.93
N LYS A 173 18.99 16.00 2.68
CA LYS A 173 19.74 15.00 3.44
C LYS A 173 19.72 15.25 4.96
N GLY A 174 19.15 14.32 5.71
CA GLY A 174 19.25 14.30 7.17
C GLY A 174 18.86 12.94 7.70
N SER A 175 19.75 11.96 7.71
CA SER A 175 19.46 10.64 8.27
C SER A 175 19.87 10.58 9.74
N ARG A 176 18.94 10.30 10.64
CA ARG A 176 19.24 9.72 11.94
C ARG A 176 19.39 8.20 11.76
N LYS A 177 20.53 7.66 12.12
CA LYS A 177 20.76 6.22 12.12
C LYS A 177 20.23 5.63 13.44
N TRP A 178 19.24 4.76 13.35
CA TRP A 178 18.78 3.91 14.45
C TRP A 178 19.69 2.68 14.56
N GLY A 179 20.85 2.79 15.15
CA GLY A 179 21.75 1.65 15.38
C GLY A 179 21.88 0.67 14.19
N ASN A 180 22.08 -0.62 14.48
CA ASN A 180 22.15 -1.69 13.47
C ASN A 180 20.87 -2.52 13.35
N SER A 181 19.78 -2.12 14.02
CA SER A 181 18.52 -2.86 13.99
C SER A 181 17.71 -2.50 12.74
N LYS A 182 17.18 -3.52 12.06
CA LYS A 182 16.24 -3.36 10.96
C LYS A 182 14.81 -3.45 11.50
N LEU A 183 13.87 -2.73 10.89
CA LEU A 183 12.46 -2.93 11.19
C LEU A 183 12.01 -4.31 10.72
N SER A 184 11.15 -4.96 11.51
CA SER A 184 10.53 -6.21 11.12
C SER A 184 9.59 -6.03 9.92
N THR A 185 9.54 -7.05 9.09
CA THR A 185 8.53 -7.14 8.02
C THR A 185 7.14 -7.40 8.60
N ILE A 186 6.10 -7.18 7.80
CA ILE A 186 4.72 -7.54 8.17
C ILE A 186 4.65 -9.04 8.47
N GLY A 187 5.27 -9.87 7.64
CA GLY A 187 5.32 -11.32 7.84
C GLY A 187 5.97 -11.73 9.16
N GLU A 188 7.07 -11.11 9.57
CA GLU A 188 7.71 -11.37 10.86
C GLU A 188 6.82 -10.97 12.03
N ARG A 189 6.09 -9.85 11.93
CA ARG A 189 5.13 -9.40 12.95
C ARG A 189 3.95 -10.34 13.07
N GLU A 190 3.34 -10.74 11.94
CA GLU A 190 2.22 -11.70 11.92
C GLU A 190 2.63 -13.05 12.53
N TYR A 191 3.82 -13.55 12.21
CA TYR A 191 4.36 -14.76 12.81
C TYR A 191 4.54 -14.62 14.32
N PHE A 192 5.07 -13.48 14.78
CA PHE A 192 5.24 -13.18 16.21
C PHE A 192 3.89 -13.12 16.93
N TYR A 193 2.89 -12.40 16.39
CA TYR A 193 1.57 -12.29 17.00
C TYR A 193 0.89 -13.65 17.12
N LYS A 194 0.94 -14.46 16.07
CA LYS A 194 0.37 -15.82 16.09
C LYS A 194 1.01 -16.71 17.15
N ARG A 195 2.33 -16.64 17.30
CA ARG A 195 3.03 -17.40 18.36
C ARG A 195 2.70 -16.88 19.74
N LEU A 196 2.64 -15.56 19.93
CA LEU A 196 2.28 -14.95 21.20
C LEU A 196 0.87 -15.37 21.62
N GLU A 197 -0.10 -15.29 20.72
CA GLU A 197 -1.48 -15.72 20.95
C GLU A 197 -1.53 -17.20 21.35
N GLN A 198 -0.83 -18.08 20.64
CA GLN A 198 -0.75 -19.49 20.98
C GLN A 198 -0.22 -19.71 22.41
N HIS A 199 0.89 -19.06 22.76
CA HIS A 199 1.47 -19.22 24.10
C HIS A 199 0.58 -18.65 25.20
N LEU A 200 -0.12 -17.53 24.94
CA LEU A 200 -1.08 -16.98 25.90
C LEU A 200 -2.28 -17.89 26.10
N ASN A 201 -2.78 -18.54 25.03
CA ASN A 201 -3.81 -19.57 25.12
C ASN A 201 -3.34 -20.80 25.93
N GLU A 202 -2.15 -21.34 25.61
CA GLU A 202 -1.55 -22.48 26.31
C GLU A 202 -1.32 -22.16 27.82
N ALA A 203 -1.00 -20.90 28.12
CA ALA A 203 -0.83 -20.43 29.50
C ALA A 203 -2.17 -20.11 30.22
N GLY A 204 -3.30 -20.25 29.55
CA GLY A 204 -4.63 -19.96 30.09
C GLY A 204 -4.87 -18.45 30.32
N PHE A 205 -4.12 -17.58 29.64
CA PHE A 205 -4.26 -16.13 29.79
C PHE A 205 -5.41 -15.57 28.93
N LEU A 206 -5.65 -16.19 27.77
CA LEU A 206 -6.81 -15.92 26.93
C LEU A 206 -7.84 -17.01 27.18
N TYR A 207 -8.98 -16.63 27.73
CA TYR A 207 -10.11 -17.56 27.89
C TYR A 207 -10.93 -17.49 26.61
N PRO A 208 -11.33 -18.65 26.02
CA PRO A 208 -12.39 -18.64 25.02
C PRO A 208 -13.64 -18.05 25.66
N GLU A 209 -14.29 -17.13 24.99
CA GLU A 209 -15.62 -16.64 25.41
C GLU A 209 -16.55 -17.85 25.50
N GLU A 210 -17.17 -18.06 26.69
CA GLU A 210 -18.22 -19.04 26.91
C GLU A 210 -19.52 -18.67 26.16
#